data_fd0780c6cc3917830147a19087d7e9a4
#
_entry.id   fd0780c6cc3917830147a19087d7e9a4
#
_cell.length_a   1.000
_cell.length_b   1.000
_cell.length_c   1.000
_cell.angle_alpha   90.00
_cell.angle_beta   90.00
_cell.angle_gamma   90.00
#
_symmetry.space_group_name_H-M   'P 1'
#
loop_
_entity.id
_entity.type
_entity.pdbx_description
1 polymer ?
#
loop_
_entity_poly.entity_id
_entity_poly.type
_entity_poly.pdbx_seq_one_letter_code
_entity_poly.pdbx_strand_id
1 'polypeptide(L)'
;MIELREFVLQSVSQTGGHLSSNLGTVELTIALHHVFNTPYDRLVWDVGHQTYPHKILTGRRERMGTLRQVGGISGFPRRDESEYDTFGTAHSSTSISAALGMAVAAKRKGEKRRAVAVILSLIHI
;
A
#
# COMPACT_ATOMS: atom_id res chain seq x y z
N MET A 1 6.69 15.81 -1.34
CA MET A 1 5.81 15.39 -2.47
C MET A 1 6.59 15.28 -3.78
N ILE A 2 7.24 16.34 -4.23
CA ILE A 2 8.01 16.33 -5.51
C ILE A 2 9.06 15.23 -5.50
N GLU A 3 9.91 15.17 -4.49
CA GLU A 3 10.96 14.15 -4.36
C GLU A 3 10.42 12.71 -4.45
N LEU A 4 9.28 12.41 -3.82
CA LEU A 4 8.69 11.07 -3.87
C LEU A 4 8.17 10.74 -5.27
N ARG A 5 7.58 11.71 -5.98
CA ARG A 5 7.15 11.55 -7.38
C ARG A 5 8.32 11.26 -8.30
N GLU A 6 9.39 12.05 -8.18
CA GLU A 6 10.60 11.88 -8.98
C GLU A 6 11.25 10.52 -8.72
N PHE A 7 11.31 10.11 -7.45
CA PHE A 7 11.86 8.81 -7.08
C PHE A 7 11.02 7.64 -7.62
N VAL A 8 9.68 7.72 -7.56
CA VAL A 8 8.79 6.72 -8.18
C VAL A 8 9.00 6.65 -9.69
N LEU A 9 9.05 7.81 -10.36
CA LEU A 9 9.28 7.88 -11.80
C LEU A 9 10.62 7.23 -12.18
N GLN A 10 11.69 7.60 -11.49
CA GLN A 10 13.02 7.06 -11.74
C GLN A 10 13.09 5.55 -11.48
N SER A 11 12.53 5.07 -10.36
CA SER A 11 12.53 3.64 -10.03
C SER A 11 11.76 2.81 -11.06
N VAL A 12 10.54 3.24 -11.40
CA VAL A 12 9.69 2.50 -12.36
C VAL A 12 10.25 2.54 -13.78
N SER A 13 10.95 3.60 -14.17
CA SER A 13 11.62 3.67 -15.47
C SER A 13 12.71 2.60 -15.63
N GLN A 14 13.30 2.16 -14.53
CA GLN A 14 14.34 1.13 -14.51
C GLN A 14 13.79 -0.29 -14.34
N THR A 15 12.81 -0.47 -13.46
CA THR A 15 12.29 -1.80 -13.09
C THR A 15 11.05 -2.20 -13.85
N GLY A 16 10.37 -1.26 -14.49
CA GLY A 16 9.01 -1.44 -14.97
C GLY A 16 7.98 -1.41 -13.83
N GLY A 17 6.71 -1.37 -14.17
CA GLY A 17 5.63 -1.37 -13.18
C GLY A 17 4.47 -0.43 -13.55
N HIS A 18 3.60 -0.17 -12.58
CA HIS A 18 2.39 0.63 -12.73
C HIS A 18 2.67 2.11 -12.43
N LEU A 19 3.12 2.89 -13.42
CA LEU A 19 3.55 4.27 -13.20
C LEU A 19 2.39 5.21 -12.86
N SER A 20 1.36 5.29 -13.72
CA SER A 20 0.28 6.28 -13.58
C SER A 20 -0.52 6.12 -12.29
N SER A 21 -0.87 4.89 -11.92
CA SER A 21 -1.58 4.62 -10.67
C SER A 21 -0.76 5.00 -9.43
N ASN A 22 0.55 4.83 -9.45
CA ASN A 22 1.42 5.23 -8.34
C ASN A 22 1.62 6.74 -8.26
N LEU A 23 1.79 7.42 -9.38
CA LEU A 23 1.84 8.88 -9.40
C LEU A 23 0.53 9.50 -8.93
N GLY A 24 -0.62 8.88 -9.24
CA GLY A 24 -1.94 9.32 -8.79
C GLY A 24 -2.19 9.18 -7.30
N THR A 25 -1.42 8.37 -6.58
CA THR A 25 -1.62 8.09 -5.15
C THR A 25 -0.54 8.66 -4.22
N VAL A 26 0.40 9.45 -4.73
CA VAL A 26 1.50 9.98 -3.90
C VAL A 26 0.97 10.82 -2.74
N GLU A 27 0.14 11.82 -3.02
CA GLU A 27 -0.41 12.72 -2.01
C GLU A 27 -1.32 11.99 -1.04
N LEU A 28 -2.18 11.12 -1.56
CA LEU A 28 -3.05 10.28 -0.73
C LEU A 28 -2.24 9.41 0.23
N THR A 29 -1.18 8.77 -0.27
CA THR A 29 -0.33 7.90 0.56
C THR A 29 0.36 8.69 1.68
N ILE A 30 0.91 9.86 1.37
CA ILE A 30 1.51 10.75 2.37
C ILE A 30 0.48 11.16 3.42
N ALA A 31 -0.73 11.58 2.99
CA ALA A 31 -1.80 11.99 3.89
C ALA A 31 -2.24 10.83 4.81
N LEU A 32 -2.39 9.63 4.28
CA LEU A 32 -2.75 8.44 5.06
C LEU A 32 -1.70 8.13 6.13
N HIS A 33 -0.41 8.13 5.78
CA HIS A 33 0.67 7.90 6.74
C HIS A 33 0.86 9.05 7.73
N HIS A 34 0.41 10.26 7.41
CA HIS A 34 0.43 11.39 8.34
C HIS A 34 -0.72 11.31 9.35
N VAL A 35 -1.92 10.90 8.92
CA VAL A 35 -3.14 10.91 9.74
C VAL A 35 -3.31 9.64 10.56
N PHE A 36 -2.94 8.49 10.02
CA PHE A 36 -3.13 7.19 10.67
C PHE A 36 -1.83 6.70 11.31
N ASN A 37 -1.94 6.16 12.52
CA ASN A 37 -0.80 5.60 13.26
C ASN A 37 -0.47 4.18 12.76
N THR A 38 0.13 4.08 11.58
CA THR A 38 0.53 2.79 10.99
C THR A 38 1.84 2.28 11.62
N PRO A 39 2.05 0.99 11.80
CA PRO A 39 1.19 -0.14 11.39
C PRO A 39 0.08 -0.50 12.39
N TYR A 40 -0.09 0.24 13.50
CA TYR A 40 -1.17 -0.01 14.47
C TYR A 40 -2.54 0.14 13.80
N ASP A 41 -2.81 1.27 13.18
CA ASP A 41 -3.93 1.42 12.25
C ASP A 41 -3.63 0.64 10.95
N ARG A 42 -4.63 0.04 10.36
CA ARG A 42 -4.48 -0.89 9.24
C ARG A 42 -4.88 -0.23 7.93
N LEU A 43 -3.94 -0.09 7.01
CA LEU A 43 -4.21 0.31 5.64
C LEU A 43 -4.32 -0.94 4.76
N VAL A 44 -5.46 -1.11 4.12
CA VAL A 44 -5.73 -2.21 3.19
C VAL A 44 -5.90 -1.64 1.79
N TRP A 45 -4.98 -1.96 0.90
CA TRP A 45 -4.97 -1.46 -0.46
C TRP A 45 -5.76 -2.36 -1.39
N ASP A 46 -6.69 -1.79 -2.17
CA ASP A 46 -7.42 -2.54 -3.18
C ASP A 46 -6.55 -2.72 -4.43
N VAL A 47 -6.49 -3.93 -4.93
CA VAL A 47 -5.51 -4.45 -5.89
C VAL A 47 -4.07 -4.32 -5.36
N GLY A 48 -3.60 -3.14 -4.97
CA GLY A 48 -2.29 -2.91 -4.38
C GLY A 48 -1.19 -2.55 -5.38
N HIS A 49 -1.49 -2.43 -6.67
CA HIS A 49 -0.53 -2.00 -7.70
C HIS A 49 -0.12 -0.52 -7.57
N GLN A 50 -0.85 0.26 -6.78
CA GLN A 50 -0.64 1.68 -6.50
C GLN A 50 0.17 1.94 -5.22
N THR A 51 0.89 0.95 -4.69
CA THR A 51 1.51 1.01 -3.35
C THR A 51 3.02 1.28 -3.34
N TYR A 52 3.61 1.71 -4.44
CA TYR A 52 5.04 2.02 -4.46
C TYR A 52 5.39 3.19 -3.52
N PRO A 53 4.63 4.31 -3.46
CA PRO A 53 4.83 5.34 -2.45
C PRO A 53 4.75 4.78 -1.02
N HIS A 54 3.79 3.90 -0.74
CA HIS A 54 3.67 3.22 0.55
C HIS A 54 4.92 2.41 0.89
N LYS A 55 5.46 1.63 -0.05
CA LYS A 55 6.69 0.86 0.15
C LYS A 55 7.89 1.75 0.44
N ILE A 56 8.02 2.85 -0.30
CA ILE A 56 9.11 3.83 -0.11
C ILE A 56 9.04 4.45 1.29
N LEU A 57 7.86 4.92 1.71
CA LEU A 57 7.64 5.54 3.02
C LEU A 57 7.80 4.58 4.19
N THR A 58 7.63 3.27 3.96
CA THR A 58 7.73 2.23 5.00
C THR A 58 9.06 1.46 4.96
N GLY A 59 10.13 2.14 4.56
CA GLY A 59 11.50 1.65 4.73
C GLY A 59 12.05 0.79 3.59
N ARG A 60 11.35 0.70 2.45
CA ARG A 60 11.81 -0.12 1.30
C ARG A 60 12.41 0.71 0.16
N ARG A 61 12.72 2.00 0.41
CA ARG A 61 13.29 2.91 -0.60
C ARG A 61 14.51 2.33 -1.29
N GLU A 62 15.48 1.84 -0.51
CA GLU A 62 16.74 1.29 -1.03
C GLU A 62 16.55 0.01 -1.84
N ARG A 63 15.45 -0.69 -1.63
CA ARG A 63 15.13 -1.93 -2.32
C ARG A 63 14.29 -1.74 -3.58
N MET A 64 13.89 -0.51 -3.91
CA MET A 64 13.04 -0.23 -5.08
C MET A 64 13.67 -0.65 -6.40
N GLY A 65 15.00 -0.68 -6.51
CA GLY A 65 15.70 -1.22 -7.67
C GLY A 65 15.50 -2.73 -7.90
N THR A 66 14.95 -3.46 -6.91
CA THR A 66 14.64 -4.89 -7.02
C THR A 66 13.14 -5.16 -7.20
N LEU A 67 12.35 -4.11 -7.45
CA LEU A 67 10.90 -4.21 -7.60
C LEU A 67 10.52 -5.21 -8.70
N ARG A 68 9.64 -6.16 -8.40
CA ARG A 68 9.15 -7.21 -9.31
C ARG A 68 10.21 -8.18 -9.84
N GLN A 69 11.39 -8.20 -9.26
CA GLN A 69 12.45 -9.14 -9.64
C GLN A 69 12.44 -10.36 -8.72
N VAL A 70 13.00 -11.46 -9.20
CA VAL A 70 13.18 -12.69 -8.40
C VAL A 70 14.07 -12.39 -7.19
N GLY A 71 13.59 -12.71 -5.99
CA GLY A 71 14.26 -12.38 -4.74
C GLY A 71 14.19 -10.92 -4.31
N GLY A 72 13.55 -10.06 -5.11
CA GLY A 72 13.33 -8.66 -4.81
C GLY A 72 11.99 -8.39 -4.11
N ILE A 73 11.62 -7.09 -4.04
CA ILE A 73 10.33 -6.70 -3.46
C ILE A 73 9.17 -6.90 -4.45
N SER A 74 8.02 -7.27 -3.90
CA SER A 74 6.80 -7.47 -4.68
C SER A 74 6.25 -6.18 -5.28
N GLY A 75 5.60 -6.26 -6.42
CA GLY A 75 4.80 -5.17 -6.98
C GLY A 75 3.49 -4.90 -6.23
N PHE A 76 3.14 -5.74 -5.25
CA PHE A 76 1.93 -5.65 -4.43
C PHE A 76 2.31 -5.72 -2.94
N PRO A 77 1.43 -5.27 -2.02
CA PRO A 77 1.62 -5.50 -0.59
C PRO A 77 1.75 -6.99 -0.25
N ARG A 78 2.73 -7.31 0.60
CA ARG A 78 2.97 -8.66 1.09
C ARG A 78 3.30 -8.63 2.58
N ARG A 79 2.59 -9.43 3.37
CA ARG A 79 2.72 -9.47 4.83
C ARG A 79 4.08 -9.99 5.31
N ASP A 80 4.73 -10.82 4.51
CA ASP A 80 6.08 -11.33 4.78
C ASP A 80 7.19 -10.35 4.39
N GLU A 81 6.85 -9.26 3.70
CA GLU A 81 7.80 -8.24 3.27
C GLU A 81 7.90 -7.07 4.26
N SER A 82 6.79 -6.70 4.92
CA SER A 82 6.74 -5.57 5.85
C SER A 82 5.54 -5.67 6.80
N GLU A 83 5.72 -5.26 8.06
CA GLU A 83 4.63 -5.14 9.04
C GLU A 83 3.58 -4.10 8.66
N TYR A 84 3.93 -3.15 7.77
CA TYR A 84 3.02 -2.15 7.23
C TYR A 84 2.09 -2.71 6.15
N ASP A 85 2.42 -3.86 5.56
CA ASP A 85 1.59 -4.55 4.57
C ASP A 85 0.59 -5.46 5.30
N THR A 86 -0.50 -4.89 5.73
CA THR A 86 -1.48 -5.54 6.64
C THR A 86 -2.27 -6.66 5.99
N PHE A 87 -2.34 -6.69 4.67
CA PHE A 87 -3.08 -7.67 3.88
C PHE A 87 -2.36 -7.94 2.55
N GLY A 88 -2.21 -9.19 2.18
CA GLY A 88 -1.67 -9.58 0.87
C GLY A 88 -2.72 -9.34 -0.21
N THR A 89 -2.37 -8.53 -1.22
CA THR A 89 -3.32 -8.13 -2.28
C THR A 89 -2.78 -8.51 -3.65
N ALA A 90 -3.62 -8.50 -4.64
CA ALA A 90 -3.39 -8.56 -6.08
C ALA A 90 -4.71 -8.66 -6.85
N HIS A 91 -5.83 -8.86 -6.16
CA HIS A 91 -7.17 -8.90 -6.74
C HIS A 91 -8.00 -7.69 -6.31
N SER A 92 -8.84 -7.20 -7.21
CA SER A 92 -9.76 -6.10 -6.94
C SER A 92 -10.90 -6.53 -6.00
N SER A 93 -11.50 -5.54 -5.34
CA SER A 93 -12.70 -5.68 -4.51
C SER A 93 -12.52 -6.53 -3.24
N THR A 94 -11.30 -6.77 -2.79
CA THR A 94 -11.01 -7.55 -1.57
C THR A 94 -10.81 -6.69 -0.33
N SER A 95 -10.48 -5.40 -0.50
CA SER A 95 -10.08 -4.49 0.58
C SER A 95 -11.20 -4.19 1.57
N ILE A 96 -12.44 -4.04 1.09
CA ILE A 96 -13.60 -3.68 1.95
C ILE A 96 -13.85 -4.79 2.97
N SER A 97 -13.96 -6.04 2.51
CA SER A 97 -14.20 -7.19 3.39
C SER A 97 -13.04 -7.41 4.37
N ALA A 98 -11.80 -7.25 3.90
CA ALA A 98 -10.62 -7.38 4.75
C ALA A 98 -10.56 -6.29 5.82
N ALA A 99 -10.76 -5.02 5.45
CA ALA A 99 -10.79 -3.90 6.39
C ALA A 99 -11.94 -4.03 7.40
N LEU A 100 -13.13 -4.45 6.95
CA LEU A 100 -14.28 -4.70 7.82
C LEU A 100 -13.96 -5.81 8.85
N GLY A 101 -13.38 -6.92 8.41
CA GLY A 101 -12.96 -7.99 9.30
C GLY A 101 -11.95 -7.53 10.37
N MET A 102 -10.97 -6.70 9.97
CA MET A 102 -9.99 -6.10 10.89
C MET A 102 -10.66 -5.14 11.88
N ALA A 103 -11.61 -4.31 11.43
CA ALA A 103 -12.34 -3.38 12.29
C ALA A 103 -13.22 -4.11 13.32
N VAL A 104 -13.91 -5.16 12.89
CA VAL A 104 -14.73 -6.01 13.78
C VAL A 104 -13.85 -6.71 14.82
N ALA A 105 -12.71 -7.26 14.39
CA ALA A 105 -11.76 -7.90 15.30
C ALA A 105 -11.21 -6.91 16.35
N ALA A 106 -10.82 -5.71 15.92
CA ALA A 106 -10.35 -4.65 16.81
C ALA A 106 -11.43 -4.27 17.86
N LYS A 107 -12.67 -4.06 17.39
CA LYS A 107 -13.81 -3.75 18.28
C LYS A 107 -14.03 -4.85 19.32
N ARG A 108 -14.00 -6.12 18.92
CA ARG A 108 -14.17 -7.27 19.83
C ARG A 108 -13.06 -7.38 20.88
N LYS A 109 -11.85 -6.95 20.52
CA LYS A 109 -10.69 -6.93 21.44
C LYS A 109 -10.61 -5.66 22.29
N GLY A 110 -11.52 -4.69 22.10
CA GLY A 110 -11.45 -3.40 22.80
C GLY A 110 -10.31 -2.50 22.30
N GLU A 111 -9.74 -2.78 21.14
CA GLU A 111 -8.68 -1.97 20.54
C GLU A 111 -9.27 -0.73 19.85
N LYS A 112 -8.58 0.42 19.97
CA LYS A 112 -8.96 1.68 19.29
C LYS A 112 -8.38 1.78 17.87
N ARG A 113 -7.97 0.69 17.30
CA ARG A 113 -7.37 0.56 15.98
C ARG A 113 -8.40 0.87 14.90
N ARG A 114 -7.99 1.64 13.90
CA ARG A 114 -8.77 1.90 12.69
C ARG A 114 -8.33 0.97 11.56
N ALA A 115 -9.26 0.63 10.68
CA ALA A 115 -8.99 -0.09 9.43
C ALA A 115 -9.52 0.74 8.27
N VAL A 116 -8.67 1.02 7.30
CA VAL A 116 -8.95 1.89 6.15
C VAL A 116 -8.76 1.09 4.87
N ALA A 117 -9.81 0.99 4.06
CA ALA A 117 -9.74 0.44 2.71
C ALA A 117 -9.42 1.56 1.73
N VAL A 118 -8.33 1.40 0.98
CA VAL A 118 -7.92 2.35 -0.07
C VAL A 118 -8.27 1.76 -1.42
N ILE A 119 -9.32 2.30 -2.06
CA ILE A 119 -9.90 1.75 -3.28
C ILE A 119 -9.59 2.69 -4.43
N LEU A 120 -8.94 2.17 -5.48
CA LEU A 120 -8.59 2.96 -6.66
C LEU A 120 -9.68 2.93 -7.74
N SER A 121 -10.43 1.85 -7.85
CA SER A 121 -11.47 1.66 -8.87
C SER A 121 -12.66 0.89 -8.32
N LEU A 122 -13.85 1.37 -8.61
CA LEU A 122 -15.13 0.73 -8.29
C LEU A 122 -15.81 0.11 -9.54
N ILE A 123 -15.06 -0.10 -10.62
CA ILE A 123 -15.63 -0.47 -11.93
C ILE A 123 -16.23 -1.88 -11.95
N HIS A 124 -16.02 -2.68 -10.94
CA HIS A 124 -16.51 -4.07 -10.86
C HIS A 124 -17.45 -4.31 -9.66
N ILE A 125 -18.39 -3.40 -9.48
CA ILE A 125 -19.55 -3.67 -8.62
C ILE A 125 -20.75 -4.03 -9.51
#